data_253c747c86bbbd33006d76ce51782433
#
_entry.id   253c747c86bbbd33006d76ce51782433
#
_cell.length_a   1.000
_cell.length_b   1.000
_cell.length_c   1.000
_cell.angle_alpha   90.00
_cell.angle_beta   90.00
_cell.angle_gamma   90.00
#
_symmetry.space_group_name_H-M   'P 1'
#
loop_
_entity.id
_entity.type
_entity.pdbx_description
1 polymer ?
#
loop_
_entity_poly.entity_id
_entity_poly.type
_entity_poly.pdbx_seq_one_letter_code
_entity_poly.pdbx_strand_id
1 'polypeptide(L)'
;IGKDIIRFHTIYWPIILMALDLPLPKQVFGHPWLLQGDCKMSKSKGNVLYADDLVDFFGVDAVRYFVLHEMPFERDGVISWELMIERMNSDLANILGNLVNRTISMSNKYFGGIVEDKGVVGDYDDDLKAVVTGTRDKVAEKMADLRVADAITEIFNLFRRCNRYIDETMPWVLAKDEASKDRLATVLYNLVEGITIGASLLSSYMPETSEKIFAQLNTSMVEFDNLTTFGNYKSGTKVTEKPQILFARLDEKEVMEKAKVLMEKQAASVKAANAAVEEDTVIDIEPKDEITFDDFTKMQFQVGEIIACEEVKKSKKLLCSQVKIGNQVKQIVSGIKAYYKPEDMVGKKAVSYTHLTLPTT
;
A
#
# COMPACT_ATOMS: atom_id res chain seq x y z
N ILE A 1 2.33 -10.38 -4.54
CA ILE A 1 2.15 -9.77 -5.87
C ILE A 1 0.74 -9.18 -6.00
N GLY A 2 0.54 -8.22 -6.90
CA GLY A 2 -0.80 -7.68 -7.18
C GLY A 2 -1.70 -8.72 -7.88
N LYS A 3 -2.98 -8.74 -7.55
CA LYS A 3 -3.95 -9.70 -8.11
C LYS A 3 -4.12 -9.60 -9.63
N ASP A 4 -3.79 -8.48 -10.24
CA ASP A 4 -3.88 -8.23 -11.68
C ASP A 4 -2.82 -8.98 -12.50
N ILE A 5 -1.69 -9.34 -11.89
CA ILE A 5 -0.62 -10.10 -12.54
C ILE A 5 -0.49 -11.53 -12.01
N ILE A 6 -1.45 -12.02 -11.22
CA ILE A 6 -1.38 -13.35 -10.59
C ILE A 6 -1.26 -14.48 -11.62
N ARG A 7 -1.93 -14.36 -12.76
CA ARG A 7 -1.87 -15.35 -13.85
C ARG A 7 -0.45 -15.57 -14.36
N PHE A 8 0.34 -14.50 -14.48
CA PHE A 8 1.73 -14.60 -14.93
C PHE A 8 2.60 -15.35 -13.94
N HIS A 9 2.35 -15.18 -12.63
CA HIS A 9 3.14 -15.77 -11.55
C HIS A 9 2.66 -17.15 -11.13
N THR A 10 1.43 -17.54 -11.46
CA THR A 10 0.88 -18.86 -11.10
C THR A 10 0.80 -19.83 -12.25
N ILE A 11 0.86 -19.39 -13.49
CA ILE A 11 0.79 -20.23 -14.69
C ILE A 11 2.06 -20.10 -15.52
N TYR A 12 2.32 -18.92 -16.12
CA TYR A 12 3.40 -18.79 -17.09
C TYR A 12 4.78 -18.92 -16.47
N TRP A 13 5.03 -18.27 -15.35
CA TRP A 13 6.31 -18.36 -14.65
C TRP A 13 6.63 -19.77 -14.16
N PRO A 14 5.74 -20.52 -13.49
CA PRO A 14 5.97 -21.94 -13.19
C PRO A 14 6.27 -22.79 -14.41
N ILE A 15 5.58 -22.61 -15.54
CA ILE A 15 5.87 -23.35 -16.78
C ILE A 15 7.30 -23.07 -17.26
N ILE A 16 7.74 -21.81 -17.22
CA ILE A 16 9.11 -21.43 -17.59
C ILE A 16 10.12 -22.09 -16.66
N LEU A 17 9.87 -22.04 -15.34
CA LEU A 17 10.77 -22.69 -14.36
C LEU A 17 10.86 -24.20 -14.58
N MET A 18 9.74 -24.86 -14.84
CA MET A 18 9.72 -26.30 -15.17
C MET A 18 10.50 -26.60 -16.45
N ALA A 19 10.37 -25.76 -17.49
CA ALA A 19 11.10 -25.94 -18.74
C ALA A 19 12.62 -25.75 -18.58
N LEU A 20 13.04 -24.98 -17.59
CA LEU A 20 14.44 -24.71 -17.25
C LEU A 20 14.99 -25.66 -16.17
N ASP A 21 14.21 -26.63 -15.70
CA ASP A 21 14.53 -27.53 -14.59
C ASP A 21 14.93 -26.76 -13.30
N LEU A 22 14.25 -25.65 -13.03
CA LEU A 22 14.43 -24.82 -11.85
C LEU A 22 13.35 -25.08 -10.79
N PRO A 23 13.67 -24.89 -9.48
CA PRO A 23 12.71 -25.09 -8.41
C PRO A 23 11.50 -24.15 -8.55
N LEU A 24 10.31 -24.69 -8.29
CA LEU A 24 9.08 -23.88 -8.23
C LEU A 24 9.00 -23.07 -6.94
N PRO A 25 8.31 -21.90 -6.96
CA PRO A 25 8.03 -21.15 -5.74
C PRO A 25 7.18 -22.01 -4.79
N LYS A 26 7.49 -21.92 -3.48
CA LYS A 26 6.71 -22.63 -2.46
C LYS A 26 5.30 -22.08 -2.30
N GLN A 27 5.14 -20.78 -2.53
CA GLN A 27 3.88 -20.06 -2.41
C GLN A 27 3.90 -18.84 -3.32
N VAL A 28 2.76 -18.55 -3.94
CA VAL A 28 2.48 -17.28 -4.60
C VAL A 28 1.30 -16.65 -3.89
N PHE A 29 1.53 -15.49 -3.28
CA PHE A 29 0.53 -14.77 -2.53
C PHE A 29 0.11 -13.51 -3.29
N GLY A 30 -1.20 -13.39 -3.57
CA GLY A 30 -1.77 -12.23 -4.27
C GLY A 30 -2.37 -11.25 -3.27
N HIS A 31 -2.10 -9.96 -3.45
CA HIS A 31 -2.77 -8.91 -2.66
C HIS A 31 -3.74 -8.11 -3.53
N PRO A 32 -4.80 -7.55 -2.93
CA PRO A 32 -5.82 -6.77 -3.63
C PRO A 32 -5.31 -5.40 -4.07
N TRP A 33 -6.16 -4.64 -4.72
CA TRP A 33 -5.87 -3.26 -5.13
C TRP A 33 -6.09 -2.28 -3.98
N LEU A 34 -5.33 -1.19 -4.06
CA LEU A 34 -5.59 0.03 -3.31
C LEU A 34 -6.41 0.97 -4.22
N LEU A 35 -7.63 1.26 -3.80
CA LEU A 35 -8.59 2.08 -4.54
C LEU A 35 -8.66 3.48 -3.93
N GLN A 36 -8.92 4.48 -4.75
CA GLN A 36 -9.37 5.79 -4.28
C GLN A 36 -10.87 5.91 -4.49
N GLY A 37 -11.63 5.92 -3.40
CA GLY A 37 -13.08 5.71 -3.46
C GLY A 37 -13.41 4.38 -4.12
N ASP A 38 -14.32 4.38 -5.08
CA ASP A 38 -14.72 3.17 -5.81
C ASP A 38 -13.88 2.90 -7.07
N CYS A 39 -12.83 3.69 -7.30
CA CYS A 39 -12.09 3.66 -8.55
C CYS A 39 -10.63 3.21 -8.37
N LYS A 40 -10.14 2.44 -9.33
CA LYS A 40 -8.70 2.18 -9.46
C LYS A 40 -7.96 3.48 -9.74
N MET A 41 -6.85 3.72 -9.03
CA MET A 41 -5.99 4.88 -9.30
C MET A 41 -5.39 4.79 -10.70
N SER A 42 -5.43 5.92 -11.43
CA SER A 42 -4.87 6.03 -12.76
C SER A 42 -4.27 7.41 -12.98
N LYS A 43 -3.05 7.46 -13.49
CA LYS A 43 -2.37 8.72 -13.85
C LYS A 43 -3.17 9.54 -14.85
N SER A 44 -3.78 8.88 -15.86
CA SER A 44 -4.59 9.54 -16.88
C SER A 44 -5.88 10.17 -16.34
N LYS A 45 -6.43 9.63 -15.24
CA LYS A 45 -7.61 10.18 -14.56
C LYS A 45 -7.26 11.26 -13.54
N GLY A 46 -5.97 11.45 -13.22
CA GLY A 46 -5.54 12.42 -12.22
C GLY A 46 -5.98 12.10 -10.79
N ASN A 47 -6.32 10.84 -10.50
CA ASN A 47 -6.78 10.39 -9.19
C ASN A 47 -5.73 9.53 -8.46
N VAL A 48 -4.45 9.81 -8.65
CA VAL A 48 -3.37 9.09 -7.96
C VAL A 48 -2.99 9.83 -6.69
N LEU A 49 -2.97 9.11 -5.57
CA LEU A 49 -2.34 9.57 -4.34
C LEU A 49 -0.89 9.09 -4.36
N TYR A 50 0.05 10.02 -4.37
CA TYR A 50 1.47 9.70 -4.36
C TYR A 50 1.96 9.49 -2.93
N ALA A 51 2.81 8.48 -2.75
CA ALA A 51 3.34 8.15 -1.42
C ALA A 51 4.15 9.30 -0.82
N ASP A 52 4.91 10.03 -1.64
CA ASP A 52 5.72 11.17 -1.20
C ASP A 52 4.83 12.28 -0.61
N ASP A 53 3.72 12.62 -1.29
CA ASP A 53 2.76 13.60 -0.79
C ASP A 53 2.14 13.17 0.56
N LEU A 54 1.78 11.89 0.69
CA LEU A 54 1.24 11.36 1.94
C LEU A 54 2.29 11.41 3.07
N VAL A 55 3.54 11.12 2.76
CA VAL A 55 4.64 11.20 3.73
C VAL A 55 4.90 12.64 4.18
N ASP A 56 4.81 13.62 3.29
CA ASP A 56 4.95 15.04 3.64
C ASP A 56 3.83 15.51 4.57
N PHE A 57 2.61 14.98 4.45
CA PHE A 57 1.48 15.32 5.32
C PHE A 57 1.48 14.58 6.66
N PHE A 58 1.81 13.29 6.67
CA PHE A 58 1.56 12.40 7.81
C PHE A 58 2.83 11.80 8.43
N GLY A 59 3.95 11.84 7.71
CA GLY A 59 5.19 11.16 8.06
C GLY A 59 5.22 9.68 7.62
N VAL A 60 6.42 9.14 7.50
CA VAL A 60 6.66 7.79 6.94
C VAL A 60 5.91 6.71 7.71
N ASP A 61 6.04 6.68 9.03
CA ASP A 61 5.46 5.62 9.86
C ASP A 61 3.93 5.64 9.88
N ALA A 62 3.31 6.83 9.82
CA ALA A 62 1.85 6.93 9.73
C ALA A 62 1.34 6.39 8.38
N VAL A 63 2.04 6.67 7.28
CA VAL A 63 1.70 6.10 5.96
C VAL A 63 1.91 4.58 5.95
N ARG A 64 3.00 4.07 6.55
CA ARG A 64 3.24 2.63 6.71
C ARG A 64 2.13 1.97 7.51
N TYR A 65 1.78 2.54 8.66
CA TYR A 65 0.66 2.05 9.48
C TYR A 65 -0.62 1.94 8.66
N PHE A 66 -1.00 3.03 7.97
CA PHE A 66 -2.22 3.08 7.19
C PHE A 66 -2.25 2.00 6.10
N VAL A 67 -1.21 1.93 5.27
CA VAL A 67 -1.15 0.98 4.15
C VAL A 67 -1.17 -0.46 4.64
N LEU A 68 -0.47 -0.77 5.75
CA LEU A 68 -0.40 -2.13 6.29
C LEU A 68 -1.65 -2.52 7.07
N HIS A 69 -2.36 -1.56 7.69
CA HIS A 69 -3.55 -1.81 8.50
C HIS A 69 -4.85 -1.79 7.68
N GLU A 70 -5.00 -0.84 6.73
CA GLU A 70 -6.25 -0.65 5.98
C GLU A 70 -6.32 -1.46 4.68
N MET A 71 -5.28 -2.25 4.37
CA MET A 71 -5.28 -3.16 3.22
C MET A 71 -5.35 -4.62 3.66
N PRO A 72 -6.52 -5.12 4.08
CA PRO A 72 -6.70 -6.55 4.34
C PRO A 72 -6.55 -7.31 3.02
N PHE A 73 -5.86 -8.46 3.07
CA PHE A 73 -5.55 -9.19 1.83
C PHE A 73 -6.75 -9.94 1.22
N GLU A 74 -7.87 -10.01 1.92
CA GLU A 74 -9.09 -10.66 1.44
C GLU A 74 -9.93 -9.79 0.49
N ARG A 75 -9.75 -8.46 0.50
CA ARG A 75 -10.54 -7.52 -0.29
C ARG A 75 -9.74 -6.27 -0.65
N ASP A 76 -10.20 -5.54 -1.65
CA ASP A 76 -9.60 -4.26 -2.04
C ASP A 76 -9.67 -3.26 -0.88
N GLY A 77 -8.56 -2.57 -0.65
CA GLY A 77 -8.46 -1.49 0.32
C GLY A 77 -8.84 -0.15 -0.31
N VAL A 78 -9.40 0.73 0.50
CA VAL A 78 -9.72 2.11 0.07
C VAL A 78 -8.80 3.07 0.80
N ILE A 79 -8.21 4.01 0.07
CA ILE A 79 -7.47 5.13 0.63
C ILE A 79 -8.23 6.42 0.38
N SER A 80 -8.38 7.24 1.44
CA SER A 80 -8.87 8.61 1.34
C SER A 80 -8.16 9.49 2.36
N TRP A 81 -8.19 10.80 2.14
CA TRP A 81 -7.63 11.77 3.09
C TRP A 81 -8.34 11.72 4.43
N GLU A 82 -9.67 11.60 4.43
CA GLU A 82 -10.50 11.52 5.62
C GLU A 82 -10.14 10.29 6.46
N LEU A 83 -10.00 9.13 5.82
CA LEU A 83 -9.64 7.89 6.51
C LEU A 83 -8.22 7.95 7.09
N MET A 84 -7.28 8.57 6.36
CA MET A 84 -5.91 8.81 6.86
C MET A 84 -5.93 9.70 8.12
N ILE A 85 -6.69 10.79 8.11
CA ILE A 85 -6.84 11.71 9.24
C ILE A 85 -7.51 11.00 10.42
N GLU A 86 -8.55 10.22 10.16
CA GLU A 86 -9.24 9.42 11.19
C GLU A 86 -8.26 8.46 11.88
N ARG A 87 -7.51 7.68 11.13
CA ARG A 87 -6.53 6.73 11.69
C ARG A 87 -5.41 7.42 12.44
N MET A 88 -4.91 8.53 11.88
CA MET A 88 -3.90 9.35 12.56
C MET A 88 -4.40 9.83 13.93
N ASN A 89 -5.64 10.33 13.99
CA ASN A 89 -6.20 10.86 15.22
C ASN A 89 -6.63 9.79 16.20
N SER A 90 -7.35 8.75 15.73
CA SER A 90 -7.93 7.72 16.59
C SER A 90 -6.88 6.73 17.10
N ASP A 91 -6.04 6.20 16.22
CA ASP A 91 -5.13 5.12 16.56
C ASP A 91 -3.76 5.65 16.99
N LEU A 92 -3.12 6.47 16.13
CA LEU A 92 -1.75 6.89 16.38
C LEU A 92 -1.66 7.97 17.47
N ALA A 93 -2.47 9.02 17.42
CA ALA A 93 -2.44 10.08 18.41
C ALA A 93 -3.12 9.67 19.72
N ASN A 94 -4.37 9.17 19.67
CA ASN A 94 -5.13 8.90 20.89
C ASN A 94 -4.73 7.59 21.58
N ILE A 95 -4.53 6.48 20.84
CA ILE A 95 -4.21 5.20 21.49
C ILE A 95 -2.73 5.16 21.83
N LEU A 96 -1.83 5.28 20.83
CA LEU A 96 -0.39 5.10 21.05
C LEU A 96 0.27 6.35 21.63
N GLY A 97 0.14 7.49 20.98
CA GLY A 97 0.81 8.73 21.37
C GLY A 97 0.40 9.21 22.76
N ASN A 98 -0.90 9.18 23.05
CA ASN A 98 -1.43 9.56 24.36
C ASN A 98 -1.01 8.58 25.47
N LEU A 99 -0.99 7.27 25.20
CA LEU A 99 -0.52 6.27 26.16
C LEU A 99 0.93 6.55 26.60
N VAL A 100 1.84 6.70 25.63
CA VAL A 100 3.26 6.94 25.90
C VAL A 100 3.45 8.26 26.64
N ASN A 101 2.82 9.34 26.17
CA ASN A 101 2.94 10.67 26.77
C ASN A 101 2.38 10.69 28.21
N ARG A 102 1.20 10.12 28.47
CA ARG A 102 0.59 10.05 29.81
C ARG A 102 1.45 9.26 30.77
N THR A 103 1.97 8.10 30.35
CA THR A 103 2.79 7.23 31.19
C THR A 103 4.08 7.93 31.60
N ILE A 104 4.81 8.55 30.67
CA ILE A 104 6.03 9.31 30.95
C ILE A 104 5.73 10.53 31.82
N SER A 105 4.67 11.27 31.53
CA SER A 105 4.28 12.45 32.29
C SER A 105 3.91 12.10 33.74
N MET A 106 3.21 10.99 33.97
CA MET A 106 2.89 10.51 35.31
C MET A 106 4.15 10.03 36.04
N SER A 107 5.06 9.33 35.37
CA SER A 107 6.34 8.90 35.93
C SER A 107 7.19 10.11 36.39
N ASN A 108 7.27 11.14 35.55
CA ASN A 108 7.97 12.38 35.91
C ASN A 108 7.30 13.11 37.08
N LYS A 109 5.98 13.22 37.04
CA LYS A 109 5.22 13.95 38.07
C LYS A 109 5.30 13.33 39.45
N TYR A 110 5.22 12.00 39.53
CA TYR A 110 5.09 11.32 40.81
C TYR A 110 6.41 10.77 41.33
N PHE A 111 7.37 10.42 40.44
CA PHE A 111 8.63 9.76 40.80
C PHE A 111 9.86 10.42 40.14
N GLY A 112 9.77 11.66 39.66
CA GLY A 112 10.90 12.34 39.02
C GLY A 112 11.43 11.59 37.79
N GLY A 113 10.58 10.81 37.14
CA GLY A 113 10.90 10.00 35.96
C GLY A 113 11.46 8.61 36.24
N ILE A 114 11.70 8.26 37.49
CA ILE A 114 12.19 6.92 37.84
C ILE A 114 11.03 5.92 37.81
N VAL A 115 11.19 4.85 37.03
CA VAL A 115 10.21 3.78 36.90
C VAL A 115 10.71 2.55 37.61
N GLU A 116 10.07 2.19 38.70
CA GLU A 116 10.52 1.11 39.59
C GLU A 116 9.38 0.13 39.89
N ASP A 117 9.66 -1.16 39.75
CA ASP A 117 8.74 -2.19 40.20
C ASP A 117 8.89 -2.39 41.73
N LYS A 118 7.85 -2.12 42.48
CA LYS A 118 7.76 -2.36 43.91
C LYS A 118 7.08 -3.68 44.27
N GLY A 119 6.64 -4.45 43.27
CA GLY A 119 6.02 -5.76 43.46
C GLY A 119 4.65 -5.73 44.16
N VAL A 120 4.00 -4.57 44.25
CA VAL A 120 2.67 -4.45 44.88
C VAL A 120 1.59 -4.78 43.85
N VAL A 121 1.04 -6.00 43.94
CA VAL A 121 0.05 -6.52 42.98
C VAL A 121 -1.35 -5.95 43.25
N GLY A 122 -2.16 -5.78 42.22
CA GLY A 122 -3.56 -5.37 42.28
C GLY A 122 -4.43 -6.13 41.25
N ASP A 123 -5.75 -5.95 41.37
CA ASP A 123 -6.77 -6.77 40.72
C ASP A 123 -6.67 -6.85 39.19
N TYR A 124 -6.10 -5.85 38.53
CA TYR A 124 -6.02 -5.74 37.05
C TYR A 124 -4.67 -6.15 36.46
N ASP A 125 -3.69 -6.49 37.30
CA ASP A 125 -2.31 -6.73 36.86
C ASP A 125 -2.16 -8.03 36.09
N ASP A 126 -2.78 -9.10 36.55
CA ASP A 126 -2.69 -10.42 35.93
C ASP A 126 -3.31 -10.40 34.51
N ASP A 127 -4.46 -9.72 34.34
CA ASP A 127 -5.08 -9.56 33.03
C ASP A 127 -4.21 -8.73 32.10
N LEU A 128 -3.63 -7.61 32.58
CA LEU A 128 -2.69 -6.83 31.78
C LEU A 128 -1.47 -7.68 31.38
N LYS A 129 -0.83 -8.36 32.33
CA LYS A 129 0.34 -9.20 32.06
C LYS A 129 0.04 -10.32 31.08
N ALA A 130 -1.13 -10.97 31.18
CA ALA A 130 -1.56 -12.00 30.26
C ALA A 130 -1.73 -11.47 28.83
N VAL A 131 -2.32 -10.27 28.67
CA VAL A 131 -2.44 -9.63 27.35
C VAL A 131 -1.06 -9.27 26.81
N VAL A 132 -0.20 -8.62 27.62
CA VAL A 132 1.13 -8.18 27.19
C VAL A 132 1.98 -9.37 26.71
N THR A 133 2.07 -10.44 27.50
CA THR A 133 2.90 -11.60 27.16
C THR A 133 2.29 -12.50 26.08
N GLY A 134 0.95 -12.52 25.94
CA GLY A 134 0.25 -13.29 24.93
C GLY A 134 0.19 -12.62 23.56
N THR A 135 0.49 -11.33 23.43
CA THR A 135 0.36 -10.60 22.17
C THR A 135 1.37 -11.08 21.12
N ARG A 136 2.59 -11.43 21.52
CA ARG A 136 3.63 -11.92 20.58
C ARG A 136 3.17 -13.14 19.79
N ASP A 137 2.57 -14.12 20.43
CA ASP A 137 2.13 -15.36 19.78
C ASP A 137 0.96 -15.10 18.83
N LYS A 138 0.03 -14.23 19.20
CA LYS A 138 -1.06 -13.78 18.32
C LYS A 138 -0.52 -13.07 17.07
N VAL A 139 0.44 -12.16 17.24
CA VAL A 139 1.10 -11.47 16.12
C VAL A 139 1.81 -12.48 15.22
N ALA A 140 2.56 -13.43 15.80
CA ALA A 140 3.26 -14.46 15.04
C ALA A 140 2.30 -15.35 14.23
N GLU A 141 1.18 -15.76 14.82
CA GLU A 141 0.12 -16.52 14.15
C GLU A 141 -0.44 -15.76 12.94
N LYS A 142 -0.83 -14.49 13.15
CA LYS A 142 -1.37 -13.66 12.05
C LYS A 142 -0.34 -13.44 10.94
N MET A 143 0.93 -13.22 11.30
CA MET A 143 2.01 -13.05 10.32
C MET A 143 2.33 -14.33 9.55
N ALA A 144 2.23 -15.51 10.19
CA ALA A 144 2.39 -16.79 9.51
C ALA A 144 1.33 -16.99 8.41
N ASP A 145 0.13 -16.47 8.63
CA ASP A 145 -0.98 -16.48 7.67
C ASP A 145 -0.97 -15.27 6.71
N LEU A 146 0.07 -14.42 6.76
CA LEU A 146 0.19 -13.17 5.99
C LEU A 146 -0.93 -12.15 6.30
N ARG A 147 -1.59 -12.23 7.44
CA ARG A 147 -2.64 -11.33 7.91
C ARG A 147 -2.05 -10.12 8.64
N VAL A 148 -1.34 -9.29 7.89
CA VAL A 148 -0.56 -8.16 8.42
C VAL A 148 -1.43 -7.15 9.16
N ALA A 149 -2.60 -6.80 8.62
CA ALA A 149 -3.55 -5.88 9.24
C ALA A 149 -4.03 -6.38 10.62
N ASP A 150 -4.31 -7.68 10.72
CA ASP A 150 -4.72 -8.29 11.99
C ASP A 150 -3.57 -8.34 12.99
N ALA A 151 -2.35 -8.61 12.53
CA ALA A 151 -1.17 -8.58 13.39
C ALA A 151 -0.97 -7.18 14.04
N ILE A 152 -1.11 -6.12 13.26
CA ILE A 152 -1.06 -4.74 13.77
C ILE A 152 -2.23 -4.48 14.73
N THR A 153 -3.42 -4.98 14.42
CA THR A 153 -4.59 -4.88 15.30
C THR A 153 -4.34 -5.51 16.66
N GLU A 154 -3.66 -6.67 16.73
CA GLU A 154 -3.30 -7.31 18.03
C GLU A 154 -2.31 -6.45 18.82
N ILE A 155 -1.35 -5.80 18.18
CA ILE A 155 -0.44 -4.85 18.85
C ILE A 155 -1.23 -3.65 19.40
N PHE A 156 -2.15 -3.10 18.64
CA PHE A 156 -2.98 -1.99 19.11
C PHE A 156 -3.98 -2.41 20.20
N ASN A 157 -4.42 -3.68 20.24
CA ASN A 157 -5.22 -4.22 21.34
C ASN A 157 -4.42 -4.22 22.66
N LEU A 158 -3.12 -4.53 22.61
CA LEU A 158 -2.24 -4.38 23.76
C LEU A 158 -2.20 -2.92 24.24
N PHE A 159 -2.00 -1.94 23.35
CA PHE A 159 -2.01 -0.52 23.73
C PHE A 159 -3.37 -0.06 24.28
N ARG A 160 -4.47 -0.54 23.73
CA ARG A 160 -5.82 -0.30 24.26
C ARG A 160 -5.97 -0.89 25.64
N ARG A 161 -5.44 -2.10 25.89
CA ARG A 161 -5.45 -2.71 27.23
C ARG A 161 -4.63 -1.89 28.23
N CYS A 162 -3.47 -1.35 27.83
CA CYS A 162 -2.69 -0.45 28.67
C CYS A 162 -3.46 0.85 29.00
N ASN A 163 -4.12 1.47 28.03
CA ASN A 163 -4.96 2.64 28.29
C ASN A 163 -6.09 2.34 29.27
N ARG A 164 -6.79 1.20 29.08
CA ARG A 164 -7.83 0.76 30.00
C ARG A 164 -7.28 0.50 31.39
N TYR A 165 -6.09 -0.06 31.52
CA TYR A 165 -5.44 -0.29 32.81
C TYR A 165 -5.15 1.02 33.55
N ILE A 166 -4.81 2.11 32.85
CA ILE A 166 -4.70 3.45 33.46
C ILE A 166 -6.04 3.88 34.06
N ASP A 167 -7.14 3.67 33.34
CA ASP A 167 -8.47 4.09 33.80
C ASP A 167 -8.98 3.21 34.94
N GLU A 168 -8.68 1.93 34.97
CA GLU A 168 -9.02 0.98 36.03
C GLU A 168 -8.22 1.23 37.30
N THR A 169 -6.93 1.50 37.19
CA THR A 169 -6.03 1.69 38.35
C THR A 169 -6.04 3.11 38.89
N MET A 170 -6.54 4.06 38.13
CA MET A 170 -6.64 5.48 38.49
C MET A 170 -5.37 6.03 39.16
N PRO A 171 -4.21 6.11 38.48
CA PRO A 171 -2.93 6.53 39.09
C PRO A 171 -3.00 7.88 39.81
N TRP A 172 -3.85 8.79 39.33
CA TRP A 172 -4.08 10.11 39.95
C TRP A 172 -4.82 10.03 41.29
N VAL A 173 -5.51 8.94 41.58
CA VAL A 173 -6.12 8.66 42.88
C VAL A 173 -5.10 8.05 43.81
N LEU A 174 -4.35 7.03 43.35
CA LEU A 174 -3.26 6.42 44.10
C LEU A 174 -2.21 7.44 44.55
N ALA A 175 -1.94 8.43 43.74
CA ALA A 175 -0.97 9.49 44.03
C ALA A 175 -1.38 10.43 45.18
N LYS A 176 -2.62 10.39 45.66
CA LYS A 176 -3.10 11.22 46.78
C LYS A 176 -2.85 10.59 48.15
N ASP A 177 -2.57 9.28 48.18
CA ASP A 177 -2.35 8.52 49.37
C ASP A 177 -0.91 8.00 49.44
N GLU A 178 -0.14 8.41 50.44
CA GLU A 178 1.25 8.01 50.58
C GLU A 178 1.40 6.48 50.81
N ALA A 179 0.40 5.82 51.42
CA ALA A 179 0.39 4.38 51.58
C ALA A 179 0.23 3.60 50.27
N SER A 180 -0.33 4.25 49.22
CA SER A 180 -0.53 3.68 47.90
C SER A 180 0.62 3.96 46.92
N LYS A 181 1.70 4.61 47.37
CA LYS A 181 2.81 5.05 46.54
C LYS A 181 3.56 3.91 45.86
N ASP A 182 3.83 2.82 46.60
CA ASP A 182 4.49 1.63 46.04
C ASP A 182 3.59 0.91 45.02
N ARG A 183 2.26 0.93 45.25
CA ARG A 183 1.30 0.43 44.28
C ARG A 183 1.33 1.29 42.99
N LEU A 184 1.34 2.62 43.11
CA LEU A 184 1.45 3.52 42.00
C LEU A 184 2.75 3.29 41.17
N ALA A 185 3.88 3.05 41.87
CA ALA A 185 5.14 2.74 41.19
C ALA A 185 5.03 1.47 40.35
N THR A 186 4.46 0.39 40.89
CA THR A 186 4.22 -0.87 40.19
C THR A 186 3.27 -0.67 38.97
N VAL A 187 2.22 0.15 39.13
CA VAL A 187 1.30 0.46 38.02
C VAL A 187 2.05 1.13 36.85
N LEU A 188 2.89 2.12 37.14
CA LEU A 188 3.67 2.81 36.11
C LEU A 188 4.71 1.89 35.46
N TYR A 189 5.34 1.02 36.25
CA TYR A 189 6.24 -0.02 35.74
C TYR A 189 5.54 -0.96 34.77
N ASN A 190 4.36 -1.48 35.14
CA ASN A 190 3.57 -2.36 34.29
C ASN A 190 3.17 -1.71 32.97
N LEU A 191 2.86 -0.41 32.99
CA LEU A 191 2.56 0.35 31.76
C LEU A 191 3.79 0.50 30.88
N VAL A 192 4.94 0.85 31.45
CA VAL A 192 6.19 1.01 30.68
C VAL A 192 6.63 -0.32 30.08
N GLU A 193 6.50 -1.43 30.82
CA GLU A 193 6.76 -2.77 30.30
C GLU A 193 5.83 -3.10 29.13
N GLY A 194 4.52 -2.89 29.27
CA GLY A 194 3.56 -3.11 28.18
C GLY A 194 3.87 -2.26 26.94
N ILE A 195 4.25 -0.99 27.11
CA ILE A 195 4.65 -0.12 26.01
C ILE A 195 5.94 -0.63 25.36
N THR A 196 6.92 -1.08 26.13
CA THR A 196 8.20 -1.60 25.62
C THR A 196 7.99 -2.86 24.77
N ILE A 197 7.19 -3.82 25.24
CA ILE A 197 6.85 -5.03 24.49
C ILE A 197 6.06 -4.67 23.24
N GLY A 198 5.03 -3.82 23.36
CA GLY A 198 4.24 -3.38 22.22
C GLY A 198 5.05 -2.62 21.16
N ALA A 199 5.97 -1.73 21.58
CA ALA A 199 6.87 -1.01 20.68
C ALA A 199 7.87 -1.96 19.98
N SER A 200 8.32 -3.02 20.68
CA SER A 200 9.20 -4.03 20.08
C SER A 200 8.49 -4.81 18.98
N LEU A 201 7.22 -5.19 19.18
CA LEU A 201 6.39 -5.81 18.15
C LEU A 201 6.08 -4.85 17.01
N LEU A 202 5.91 -3.55 17.31
CA LEU A 202 5.58 -2.51 16.33
C LEU A 202 6.78 -2.13 15.45
N SER A 203 8.01 -2.42 15.86
CA SER A 203 9.25 -1.97 15.20
C SER A 203 9.36 -2.38 13.71
N SER A 204 8.83 -3.53 13.34
CA SER A 204 8.81 -3.99 11.94
C SER A 204 7.84 -3.19 11.06
N TYR A 205 6.82 -2.58 11.64
CA TYR A 205 5.77 -1.83 10.95
C TYR A 205 6.06 -0.32 10.98
N MET A 206 6.47 0.20 12.12
CA MET A 206 6.69 1.61 12.40
C MET A 206 8.06 1.81 13.09
N PRO A 207 9.18 1.65 12.36
CA PRO A 207 10.51 1.62 12.94
C PRO A 207 10.91 2.91 13.64
N GLU A 208 10.69 4.07 13.01
CA GLU A 208 11.07 5.38 13.59
C GLU A 208 10.26 5.70 14.87
N THR A 209 8.99 5.32 14.89
CA THR A 209 8.12 5.49 16.06
C THR A 209 8.59 4.64 17.22
N SER A 210 8.94 3.38 16.94
CA SER A 210 9.46 2.46 17.96
C SER A 210 10.78 2.95 18.54
N GLU A 211 11.71 3.42 17.71
CA GLU A 211 12.96 4.04 18.15
C GLU A 211 12.73 5.27 19.06
N LYS A 212 11.79 6.15 18.67
CA LYS A 212 11.41 7.31 19.49
C LYS A 212 10.80 6.89 20.83
N ILE A 213 10.03 5.80 20.89
CA ILE A 213 9.48 5.25 22.14
C ILE A 213 10.61 4.73 23.01
N PHE A 214 11.51 3.91 22.46
CA PHE A 214 12.65 3.36 23.23
C PHE A 214 13.55 4.47 23.77
N ALA A 215 13.86 5.48 22.97
CA ALA A 215 14.65 6.63 23.40
C ALA A 215 13.97 7.39 24.56
N GLN A 216 12.65 7.58 24.51
CA GLN A 216 11.92 8.28 25.58
C GLN A 216 11.80 7.46 26.84
N LEU A 217 11.72 6.13 26.74
CA LEU A 217 11.69 5.21 27.87
C LEU A 217 13.08 4.87 28.39
N ASN A 218 14.16 5.30 27.72
CA ASN A 218 15.54 4.97 28.00
C ASN A 218 15.78 3.44 28.07
N THR A 219 15.29 2.76 27.04
CA THR A 219 15.38 1.30 26.89
C THR A 219 15.74 0.94 25.44
N SER A 220 15.78 -0.32 25.12
CA SER A 220 16.02 -0.85 23.78
C SER A 220 14.92 -1.84 23.39
N MET A 221 14.90 -2.21 22.12
CA MET A 221 14.03 -3.26 21.62
C MET A 221 14.31 -4.58 22.37
N VAL A 222 13.24 -5.26 22.76
CA VAL A 222 13.29 -6.60 23.35
C VAL A 222 13.36 -7.62 22.21
N GLU A 223 14.22 -8.61 22.34
CA GLU A 223 14.31 -9.70 21.36
C GLU A 223 13.00 -10.49 21.28
N PHE A 224 12.65 -10.94 20.08
CA PHE A 224 11.37 -11.58 19.80
C PHE A 224 11.05 -12.75 20.75
N ASP A 225 12.02 -13.58 21.08
CA ASP A 225 11.82 -14.75 21.95
C ASP A 225 11.51 -14.37 23.41
N ASN A 226 11.93 -13.19 23.84
CA ASN A 226 11.72 -12.69 25.19
C ASN A 226 10.38 -11.93 25.36
N LEU A 227 9.67 -11.64 24.28
CA LEU A 227 8.41 -10.87 24.29
C LEU A 227 7.23 -11.62 24.95
N THR A 228 7.39 -12.92 25.25
CA THR A 228 6.40 -13.73 26.01
C THR A 228 6.63 -13.68 27.50
N THR A 229 7.66 -12.98 27.97
CA THR A 229 7.96 -12.82 29.39
C THR A 229 7.70 -11.39 29.82
N PHE A 230 7.26 -11.21 31.09
CA PHE A 230 7.06 -9.90 31.68
C PHE A 230 8.25 -9.55 32.57
N GLY A 231 8.71 -8.29 32.54
CA GLY A 231 9.85 -7.84 33.34
C GLY A 231 11.13 -7.60 32.52
N ASN A 232 11.01 -7.32 31.20
CA ASN A 232 12.13 -6.97 30.34
C ASN A 232 12.65 -5.55 30.61
N TYR A 233 11.77 -4.63 31.02
CA TYR A 233 12.17 -3.27 31.35
C TYR A 233 12.95 -3.23 32.64
N LYS A 234 14.15 -2.62 32.62
CA LYS A 234 15.02 -2.56 33.81
C LYS A 234 14.42 -1.63 34.85
N SER A 235 14.00 -2.20 36.02
CA SER A 235 13.51 -1.44 37.15
C SER A 235 14.55 -0.43 37.66
N GLY A 236 14.11 0.77 38.04
CA GLY A 236 14.96 1.87 38.46
C GLY A 236 15.48 2.73 37.30
N THR A 237 15.05 2.47 36.05
CA THR A 237 15.42 3.30 34.89
C THR A 237 14.66 4.62 34.90
N LYS A 238 15.36 5.71 34.55
CA LYS A 238 14.75 7.06 34.40
C LYS A 238 14.33 7.29 32.97
N VAL A 239 13.04 7.59 32.76
CA VAL A 239 12.50 8.02 31.46
C VAL A 239 12.86 9.47 31.14
N THR A 240 12.65 9.90 29.90
CA THR A 240 12.90 11.30 29.48
C THR A 240 12.11 12.29 30.35
N GLU A 241 12.70 13.43 30.67
CA GLU A 241 12.04 14.48 31.46
C GLU A 241 10.93 15.21 30.68
N LYS A 242 11.12 15.37 29.40
CA LYS A 242 10.18 16.06 28.49
C LYS A 242 9.78 15.08 27.38
N PRO A 243 8.60 14.43 27.51
CA PRO A 243 8.14 13.53 26.47
C PRO A 243 7.87 14.30 25.16
N GLN A 244 8.34 13.73 24.07
CA GLN A 244 8.04 14.23 22.73
C GLN A 244 6.70 13.68 22.27
N ILE A 245 5.89 14.52 21.64
CA ILE A 245 4.65 14.09 21.01
C ILE A 245 5.00 13.22 19.80
N LEU A 246 4.63 11.94 19.84
CA LEU A 246 4.89 11.00 18.74
C LEU A 246 4.04 11.36 17.51
N PHE A 247 2.76 11.65 17.75
CA PHE A 247 1.79 12.00 16.73
C PHE A 247 0.94 13.18 17.22
N ALA A 248 1.00 14.29 16.50
CA ALA A 248 0.12 15.41 16.76
C ALA A 248 -1.29 15.11 16.23
N ARG A 249 -2.31 15.55 16.96
CA ARG A 249 -3.68 15.50 16.47
C ARG A 249 -3.85 16.47 15.30
N LEU A 250 -4.42 15.99 14.22
CA LEU A 250 -4.65 16.76 13.01
C LEU A 250 -6.02 17.44 13.04
N ASP A 251 -6.09 18.68 12.57
CA ASP A 251 -7.35 19.33 12.23
C ASP A 251 -7.78 18.89 10.82
N GLU A 252 -8.94 18.25 10.75
CA GLU A 252 -9.47 17.67 9.52
C GLU A 252 -9.66 18.73 8.43
N LYS A 253 -10.19 19.91 8.80
CA LYS A 253 -10.46 20.99 7.84
C LYS A 253 -9.18 21.53 7.24
N GLU A 254 -8.17 21.77 8.09
CA GLU A 254 -6.87 22.29 7.65
C GLU A 254 -6.17 21.31 6.70
N VAL A 255 -6.17 20.02 7.03
CA VAL A 255 -5.53 19.00 6.20
C VAL A 255 -6.29 18.84 4.87
N MET A 256 -7.62 18.83 4.90
CA MET A 256 -8.45 18.71 3.70
C MET A 256 -8.29 19.90 2.75
N GLU A 257 -8.17 21.15 3.28
CA GLU A 257 -7.86 22.32 2.44
C GLU A 257 -6.51 22.17 1.73
N LYS A 258 -5.46 21.79 2.47
CA LYS A 258 -4.13 21.57 1.88
C LYS A 258 -4.14 20.43 0.85
N ALA A 259 -4.83 19.33 1.13
CA ALA A 259 -4.99 18.20 0.22
C ALA A 259 -5.71 18.61 -1.06
N LYS A 260 -6.76 19.44 -0.97
CA LYS A 260 -7.48 19.95 -2.14
C LYS A 260 -6.57 20.76 -3.06
N VAL A 261 -5.78 21.69 -2.50
CA VAL A 261 -4.82 22.50 -3.27
C VAL A 261 -3.80 21.61 -3.98
N LEU A 262 -3.30 20.56 -3.30
CA LEU A 262 -2.38 19.60 -3.90
C LEU A 262 -3.03 18.85 -5.07
N MET A 263 -4.24 18.33 -4.89
CA MET A 263 -4.98 17.59 -5.92
C MET A 263 -5.29 18.46 -7.14
N GLU A 264 -5.67 19.73 -6.94
CA GLU A 264 -5.89 20.68 -8.03
C GLU A 264 -4.60 20.95 -8.82
N LYS A 265 -3.47 21.10 -8.15
CA LYS A 265 -2.15 21.26 -8.79
C LYS A 265 -1.75 20.02 -9.59
N GLN A 266 -1.97 18.82 -9.08
CA GLN A 266 -1.70 17.57 -9.78
C GLN A 266 -2.61 17.43 -11.02
N ALA A 267 -3.89 17.70 -10.89
CA ALA A 267 -4.84 17.66 -12.02
C ALA A 267 -4.46 18.67 -13.13
N ALA A 268 -4.04 19.86 -12.76
CA ALA A 268 -3.55 20.85 -13.72
C ALA A 268 -2.28 20.40 -14.45
N SER A 269 -1.35 19.76 -13.74
CA SER A 269 -0.12 19.21 -14.33
C SER A 269 -0.40 18.07 -15.32
N VAL A 270 -1.33 17.17 -14.98
CA VAL A 270 -1.77 16.08 -15.88
C VAL A 270 -2.45 16.64 -17.11
N LYS A 271 -3.31 17.65 -16.95
CA LYS A 271 -4.00 18.30 -18.08
C LYS A 271 -3.00 19.01 -19.02
N ALA A 272 -1.99 19.69 -18.47
CA ALA A 272 -0.94 20.33 -19.26
C ALA A 272 -0.08 19.30 -20.01
N ALA A 273 0.28 18.17 -19.35
CA ALA A 273 1.03 17.10 -20.00
C ALA A 273 0.23 16.43 -21.15
N ASN A 274 -1.06 16.20 -20.95
CA ASN A 274 -1.93 15.65 -22.00
C ASN A 274 -2.11 16.63 -23.18
N ALA A 275 -2.26 17.92 -22.91
CA ALA A 275 -2.35 18.96 -23.96
C ALA A 275 -1.05 19.05 -24.78
N ALA A 276 0.12 18.94 -24.15
CA ALA A 276 1.40 18.91 -24.85
C ALA A 276 1.57 17.68 -25.76
N VAL A 277 0.98 16.54 -25.40
CA VAL A 277 0.96 15.33 -26.23
C VAL A 277 -0.01 15.49 -27.40
N GLU A 278 -1.12 16.21 -27.23
CA GLU A 278 -2.09 16.50 -28.31
C GLU A 278 -1.52 17.46 -29.36
N GLU A 279 -0.67 18.43 -28.98
CA GLU A 279 -0.02 19.33 -29.95
C GLU A 279 0.99 18.62 -30.87
N ASP A 280 1.63 17.55 -30.39
CA ASP A 280 2.61 16.77 -31.18
C ASP A 280 1.95 15.73 -32.12
N THR A 281 0.64 15.50 -32.01
CA THR A 281 -0.11 14.48 -32.74
C THR A 281 -1.29 15.04 -33.53
N VAL A 282 -1.17 16.21 -34.12
CA VAL A 282 -2.17 16.68 -35.11
C VAL A 282 -2.12 15.78 -36.32
N ILE A 283 -2.90 14.71 -36.28
CA ILE A 283 -3.17 13.88 -37.44
C ILE A 283 -4.22 14.63 -38.26
N ASP A 284 -3.81 15.22 -39.39
CA ASP A 284 -4.69 15.87 -40.34
C ASP A 284 -5.52 14.81 -41.10
N ILE A 285 -6.37 14.11 -40.36
CA ILE A 285 -7.32 13.11 -40.87
C ILE A 285 -8.70 13.51 -40.39
N GLU A 286 -9.61 13.73 -41.36
CA GLU A 286 -11.00 13.97 -41.06
C GLU A 286 -11.60 12.80 -40.28
N PRO A 287 -12.10 13.02 -39.03
CA PRO A 287 -12.64 11.96 -38.22
C PRO A 287 -13.88 11.36 -38.88
N LYS A 288 -13.95 10.03 -38.91
CA LYS A 288 -15.13 9.29 -39.32
C LYS A 288 -16.05 9.07 -38.15
N ASP A 289 -17.32 8.78 -38.46
CA ASP A 289 -18.30 8.43 -37.44
C ASP A 289 -17.84 7.24 -36.58
N GLU A 290 -18.15 7.29 -35.30
CA GLU A 290 -17.87 6.19 -34.36
C GLU A 290 -18.68 4.95 -34.76
N ILE A 291 -18.04 3.78 -34.66
CA ILE A 291 -18.68 2.48 -34.85
C ILE A 291 -18.87 1.78 -33.52
N THR A 292 -19.90 0.96 -33.41
CA THR A 292 -20.12 0.13 -32.20
C THR A 292 -19.12 -1.02 -32.15
N PHE A 293 -18.93 -1.60 -30.96
CA PHE A 293 -18.12 -2.81 -30.82
C PHE A 293 -18.67 -3.97 -31.66
N ASP A 294 -19.98 -4.07 -31.77
CA ASP A 294 -20.64 -5.09 -32.61
C ASP A 294 -20.33 -4.88 -34.12
N ASP A 295 -20.18 -3.65 -34.56
CA ASP A 295 -19.74 -3.38 -35.94
C ASP A 295 -18.28 -3.77 -36.14
N PHE A 296 -17.41 -3.50 -35.16
CA PHE A 296 -16.03 -3.92 -35.18
C PHE A 296 -15.88 -5.45 -35.21
N THR A 297 -16.68 -6.19 -34.46
CA THR A 297 -16.64 -7.67 -34.41
C THR A 297 -17.09 -8.33 -35.72
N LYS A 298 -17.79 -7.61 -36.61
CA LYS A 298 -18.12 -8.11 -37.93
C LYS A 298 -16.92 -8.14 -38.88
N MET A 299 -15.84 -7.41 -38.53
CA MET A 299 -14.61 -7.41 -39.34
C MET A 299 -13.69 -8.55 -38.89
N GLN A 300 -13.16 -9.27 -39.85
CA GLN A 300 -12.15 -10.31 -39.62
C GLN A 300 -10.78 -9.85 -40.11
N PHE A 301 -9.82 -9.76 -39.21
CA PHE A 301 -8.43 -9.44 -39.52
C PHE A 301 -7.60 -10.73 -39.52
N GLN A 302 -6.79 -10.90 -40.59
CA GLN A 302 -5.92 -12.06 -40.76
C GLN A 302 -4.51 -11.58 -41.12
N VAL A 303 -3.51 -12.23 -40.54
CA VAL A 303 -2.10 -11.99 -40.91
C VAL A 303 -1.73 -12.96 -42.03
N GLY A 304 -1.22 -12.41 -43.11
CA GLY A 304 -0.70 -13.16 -44.25
C GLY A 304 0.72 -12.73 -44.59
N GLU A 305 1.45 -13.62 -45.30
CA GLU A 305 2.77 -13.36 -45.85
C GLU A 305 2.68 -13.02 -47.34
N ILE A 306 3.31 -11.95 -47.77
CA ILE A 306 3.38 -11.56 -49.16
C ILE A 306 4.41 -12.46 -49.86
N ILE A 307 3.95 -13.39 -50.68
CA ILE A 307 4.79 -14.35 -51.37
C ILE A 307 5.21 -13.90 -52.78
N ALA A 308 4.49 -12.95 -53.37
CA ALA A 308 4.86 -12.28 -54.60
C ALA A 308 4.23 -10.89 -54.67
N CYS A 309 4.88 -9.94 -55.33
CA CYS A 309 4.37 -8.61 -55.56
C CYS A 309 4.84 -8.11 -56.91
N GLU A 310 3.94 -7.46 -57.67
CA GLU A 310 4.24 -6.89 -58.97
C GLU A 310 3.53 -5.54 -59.20
N GLU A 311 4.01 -4.77 -60.13
CA GLU A 311 3.36 -3.52 -60.53
C GLU A 311 2.12 -3.78 -61.39
N VAL A 312 1.04 -3.09 -61.11
CA VAL A 312 -0.16 -3.14 -61.98
C VAL A 312 0.09 -2.38 -63.24
N LYS A 313 0.03 -3.07 -64.42
CA LYS A 313 0.20 -2.46 -65.76
C LYS A 313 -0.74 -1.27 -65.96
N LYS A 314 -0.21 -0.15 -66.39
CA LYS A 314 -0.92 1.11 -66.59
C LYS A 314 -1.35 1.89 -65.33
N SER A 315 -0.94 1.46 -64.14
CA SER A 315 -1.19 2.20 -62.89
C SER A 315 0.08 2.84 -62.32
N LYS A 316 -0.01 4.11 -61.95
CA LYS A 316 1.07 4.84 -61.26
C LYS A 316 1.05 4.67 -59.74
N LYS A 317 -0.04 4.08 -59.21
CA LYS A 317 -0.28 4.04 -57.73
C LYS A 317 -0.40 2.64 -57.16
N LEU A 318 -0.63 1.62 -57.99
CA LEU A 318 -1.04 0.29 -57.50
C LEU A 318 0.07 -0.75 -57.58
N LEU A 319 0.18 -1.56 -56.53
CA LEU A 319 0.90 -2.82 -56.49
C LEU A 319 -0.11 -3.97 -56.35
N CYS A 320 0.17 -5.10 -56.99
CA CYS A 320 -0.58 -6.34 -56.90
C CYS A 320 0.24 -7.34 -56.12
N SER A 321 -0.24 -7.74 -54.95
CA SER A 321 0.43 -8.68 -54.04
C SER A 321 -0.32 -10.00 -53.96
N GLN A 322 0.41 -11.11 -53.99
CA GLN A 322 -0.10 -12.44 -53.61
C GLN A 322 0.18 -12.67 -52.13
N VAL A 323 -0.87 -12.74 -51.33
CA VAL A 323 -0.78 -12.87 -49.87
C VAL A 323 -1.22 -14.25 -49.46
N LYS A 324 -0.33 -15.02 -48.86
CA LYS A 324 -0.60 -16.32 -48.31
C LYS A 324 -1.15 -16.20 -46.89
N ILE A 325 -2.39 -16.64 -46.70
CA ILE A 325 -3.09 -16.65 -45.40
C ILE A 325 -3.47 -18.11 -45.11
N GLY A 326 -2.73 -18.76 -44.21
CA GLY A 326 -2.87 -20.20 -43.97
C GLY A 326 -2.65 -20.99 -45.26
N ASN A 327 -3.65 -21.75 -45.70
CA ASN A 327 -3.59 -22.56 -46.91
C ASN A 327 -4.13 -21.84 -48.16
N GLN A 328 -4.54 -20.60 -48.06
CA GLN A 328 -5.09 -19.82 -49.17
C GLN A 328 -4.11 -18.74 -49.61
N VAL A 329 -4.11 -18.47 -50.95
CA VAL A 329 -3.40 -17.32 -51.51
C VAL A 329 -4.45 -16.38 -52.04
N LYS A 330 -4.41 -15.12 -51.58
CA LYS A 330 -5.32 -14.05 -52.05
C LYS A 330 -4.54 -13.02 -52.82
N GLN A 331 -5.08 -12.60 -53.93
CA GLN A 331 -4.57 -11.47 -54.69
C GLN A 331 -5.15 -10.18 -54.13
N ILE A 332 -4.27 -9.28 -53.72
CA ILE A 332 -4.64 -7.99 -53.12
C ILE A 332 -3.98 -6.87 -53.92
N VAL A 333 -4.79 -5.92 -54.37
CA VAL A 333 -4.30 -4.72 -55.07
C VAL A 333 -4.36 -3.54 -54.10
N SER A 334 -3.21 -2.87 -53.90
CA SER A 334 -3.07 -1.78 -52.91
C SER A 334 -2.43 -0.55 -53.52
N GLY A 335 -2.89 0.64 -53.14
CA GLY A 335 -2.40 1.95 -53.58
C GLY A 335 -1.08 2.41 -52.96
N ILE A 336 -0.11 1.52 -52.81
CA ILE A 336 1.11 1.74 -52.02
C ILE A 336 2.39 1.88 -52.86
N LYS A 337 2.28 1.91 -54.18
CA LYS A 337 3.44 2.00 -55.09
C LYS A 337 4.31 3.25 -54.86
N ALA A 338 3.75 4.33 -54.30
CA ALA A 338 4.50 5.54 -53.98
C ALA A 338 5.45 5.36 -52.80
N TYR A 339 5.20 4.35 -51.97
CA TYR A 339 5.91 4.13 -50.69
C TYR A 339 6.75 2.87 -50.69
N TYR A 340 6.44 1.87 -51.54
CA TYR A 340 7.10 0.55 -51.55
C TYR A 340 7.39 0.11 -52.98
N LYS A 341 8.53 -0.56 -53.15
CA LYS A 341 8.84 -1.29 -54.37
C LYS A 341 8.38 -2.74 -54.26
N PRO A 342 8.03 -3.40 -55.38
CA PRO A 342 7.58 -4.80 -55.35
C PRO A 342 8.55 -5.77 -54.66
N GLU A 343 9.85 -5.62 -54.88
CA GLU A 343 10.91 -6.42 -54.28
C GLU A 343 11.00 -6.29 -52.79
N ASP A 344 10.67 -5.12 -52.22
CA ASP A 344 10.69 -4.84 -50.78
C ASP A 344 9.47 -5.43 -50.07
N MET A 345 8.44 -5.84 -50.79
CA MET A 345 7.19 -6.37 -50.23
C MET A 345 7.23 -7.88 -50.03
N VAL A 346 7.98 -8.61 -50.81
CA VAL A 346 8.05 -10.07 -50.72
C VAL A 346 8.67 -10.49 -49.39
N GLY A 347 8.03 -11.44 -48.69
CA GLY A 347 8.42 -11.92 -47.36
C GLY A 347 7.89 -11.06 -46.19
N LYS A 348 7.29 -9.89 -46.47
CA LYS A 348 6.65 -9.09 -45.40
C LYS A 348 5.32 -9.70 -44.96
N LYS A 349 5.03 -9.58 -43.66
CA LYS A 349 3.71 -9.89 -43.12
C LYS A 349 2.80 -8.68 -43.25
N ALA A 350 1.58 -8.92 -43.72
CA ALA A 350 0.55 -7.91 -43.87
C ALA A 350 -0.73 -8.35 -43.15
N VAL A 351 -1.48 -7.38 -42.65
CA VAL A 351 -2.82 -7.61 -42.09
C VAL A 351 -3.84 -7.40 -43.22
N SER A 352 -4.62 -8.43 -43.49
CA SER A 352 -5.73 -8.38 -44.44
C SER A 352 -7.06 -8.42 -43.67
N TYR A 353 -8.02 -7.60 -44.08
CA TYR A 353 -9.39 -7.65 -43.59
C TYR A 353 -10.33 -8.08 -44.72
N THR A 354 -11.31 -8.91 -44.42
CA THR A 354 -11.96 -9.73 -45.47
C THR A 354 -13.45 -9.42 -45.71
N HIS A 355 -14.04 -8.43 -45.09
CA HIS A 355 -15.48 -8.22 -45.18
C HIS A 355 -15.91 -6.83 -45.72
N LEU A 356 -14.98 -6.01 -46.21
CA LEU A 356 -15.31 -4.80 -46.94
C LEU A 356 -15.37 -5.11 -48.43
N THR A 357 -16.55 -5.09 -49.02
CA THR A 357 -16.71 -5.02 -50.45
C THR A 357 -16.46 -3.58 -50.87
N LEU A 358 -15.31 -3.32 -51.51
CA LEU A 358 -15.10 -2.03 -52.16
C LEU A 358 -16.05 -1.95 -53.34
N PRO A 359 -16.74 -0.78 -53.56
CA PRO A 359 -17.50 -0.60 -54.76
C PRO A 359 -16.54 -0.73 -55.94
N THR A 360 -16.82 -1.68 -56.82
CA THR A 360 -16.16 -1.82 -58.11
C THR A 360 -16.69 -0.70 -59.02
N THR A 361 -15.96 0.40 -59.12
CA THR A 361 -16.08 1.38 -60.20
C THR A 361 -14.90 1.27 -61.14
#